data_f461fc8f5005c042d33e75f2bbe249fe
#
_entry.id   f461fc8f5005c042d33e75f2bbe249fe
#
_cell.length_a   1.000
_cell.length_b   1.000
_cell.length_c   1.000
_cell.angle_alpha   90.00
_cell.angle_beta   90.00
_cell.angle_gamma   90.00
#
_symmetry.space_group_name_H-M   'P 1'
#
loop_
_entity.id
_entity.type
_entity.pdbx_description
1 polymer ?
#
loop_
_entity_poly.entity_id
_entity_poly.type
_entity_poly.pdbx_seq_one_letter_code
_entity_poly.pdbx_strand_id
1 'polypeptide(L)'
;MAHLSRIGEAAAISTAAIVAAAVAVPTGASATPSITWSACAETELSGFDCAAYEVPLDHDEPRGATTTIALARRPADDPAHRIGTLFVNPGGPGGAGRGMVTRAADIASPAVLARFDLVGFDPRGIGGSDPVQCHPTEEEAAAVLDRVTGVPLTAAEISETLAARYEYTEACKANMGPLLTHMSTVNVAQDLDRLRRAVGDDKLTYLGFSYGTLLGATYVNLFPQRVRAVILDGNVDPEQRTDHRLENKFDRAGGFEIALSGFLAACDEAGAACPFAGDARVRFDALRERFRQGPVTIPGLGERTIDDFTEFIGETLYDMAEFPETAATLQLVYQVVFGQSARKITDVTFPKSSGLPSDDAYGFNSLDASLAVNCSDNPLPRNPAAYPAIADRFEAAHRTFGRAEALSEAGCANWPRITERYHGPWNKRTANTVLLLNPTFDPATRYDFALRMNRELGNARLLTLDGFGHTTRYSQCVTDWKSRYLLNGDVPPAGTRCTQDTPPFPG
;
A
#
# COMPACT_ATOMS: atom_id res chain seq x y z
N MET A 1 -79.93 1.47 61.79
CA MET A 1 -79.99 0.56 62.97
C MET A 1 -78.56 0.06 63.24
N ALA A 2 -78.15 0.25 64.51
CA ALA A 2 -77.12 -0.38 65.30
C ALA A 2 -75.66 -0.29 64.69
N HIS A 3 -74.80 0.56 65.21
CA HIS A 3 -73.91 0.41 66.38
C HIS A 3 -73.08 -0.87 66.40
N LEU A 4 -71.76 -0.73 66.34
CA LEU A 4 -70.87 -1.02 67.46
C LEU A 4 -69.37 -0.69 67.11
N SER A 5 -68.84 0.08 68.02
CA SER A 5 -67.46 0.47 68.26
C SER A 5 -66.58 -0.70 68.73
N ARG A 6 -65.30 -0.69 68.49
CA ARG A 6 -64.21 -1.13 69.39
C ARG A 6 -62.84 -0.63 68.80
N ILE A 7 -62.20 0.30 69.42
CA ILE A 7 -61.04 0.28 70.33
C ILE A 7 -59.93 -0.65 69.82
N GLY A 8 -58.90 -0.14 69.31
CA GLY A 8 -57.61 0.32 69.64
C GLY A 8 -56.61 -0.74 70.03
N GLU A 9 -55.50 -0.76 69.37
CA GLU A 9 -54.15 -1.06 69.95
C GLU A 9 -53.10 -0.52 69.03
N ALA A 10 -52.30 0.41 69.56
CA ALA A 10 -51.15 0.95 68.82
C ALA A 10 -49.92 0.02 68.98
N ALA A 11 -49.49 -0.61 67.93
CA ALA A 11 -48.22 -1.29 67.90
C ALA A 11 -47.17 -0.34 67.34
N ALA A 12 -46.20 0.01 68.15
CA ALA A 12 -45.02 0.78 67.75
C ALA A 12 -44.07 -0.11 66.90
N ILE A 13 -43.97 0.19 65.60
CA ILE A 13 -42.97 -0.43 64.69
C ILE A 13 -41.74 0.43 64.76
N SER A 14 -40.68 -0.11 65.38
CA SER A 14 -39.31 0.43 65.31
C SER A 14 -38.71 0.18 63.91
N THR A 15 -38.60 1.22 63.11
CA THR A 15 -37.90 1.19 61.86
C THR A 15 -36.38 1.23 62.10
N ALA A 16 -35.69 0.08 61.95
CA ALA A 16 -34.23 0.03 61.90
C ALA A 16 -33.81 0.53 60.53
N ALA A 17 -33.12 1.69 60.45
CA ALA A 17 -32.51 2.22 59.27
C ALA A 17 -31.26 1.41 58.98
N ILE A 18 -31.32 0.57 57.93
CA ILE A 18 -30.11 -0.08 57.33
C ILE A 18 -29.39 0.97 56.52
N VAL A 19 -28.27 1.48 57.04
CA VAL A 19 -27.32 2.30 56.27
C VAL A 19 -26.54 1.35 55.37
N ALA A 20 -26.95 1.25 54.09
CA ALA A 20 -26.13 0.58 53.08
C ALA A 20 -24.94 1.48 52.71
N ALA A 21 -23.76 1.15 53.24
CA ALA A 21 -22.50 1.74 52.77
C ALA A 21 -22.23 1.29 51.34
N ALA A 22 -22.49 2.17 50.39
CA ALA A 22 -22.08 1.96 49.01
C ALA A 22 -20.55 1.99 48.96
N VAL A 23 -19.91 0.82 48.84
CA VAL A 23 -18.50 0.69 48.50
C VAL A 23 -18.39 1.14 47.05
N ALA A 24 -17.93 2.38 46.83
CA ALA A 24 -17.52 2.83 45.50
C ALA A 24 -16.29 2.00 45.10
N VAL A 25 -16.47 1.00 44.22
CA VAL A 25 -15.38 0.34 43.53
C VAL A 25 -14.84 1.39 42.57
N PRO A 26 -13.59 1.83 42.71
CA PRO A 26 -12.99 2.71 41.70
C PRO A 26 -12.94 1.92 40.39
N THR A 27 -13.75 2.31 39.43
CA THR A 27 -13.56 1.92 38.04
C THR A 27 -12.28 2.62 37.57
N GLY A 28 -11.15 2.01 37.89
CA GLY A 28 -9.87 2.42 37.31
C GLY A 28 -10.00 2.25 35.83
N ALA A 29 -10.14 3.34 35.08
CA ALA A 29 -9.88 3.36 33.67
C ALA A 29 -8.44 2.85 33.52
N SER A 30 -8.24 1.63 33.00
CA SER A 30 -6.91 1.14 32.64
C SER A 30 -6.30 2.17 31.70
N ALA A 31 -5.26 2.87 32.16
CA ALA A 31 -4.51 3.76 31.30
C ALA A 31 -4.02 2.93 30.09
N THR A 32 -4.26 3.42 28.88
CA THR A 32 -3.71 2.80 27.67
C THR A 32 -2.18 2.75 27.87
N PRO A 33 -1.52 1.58 27.70
CA PRO A 33 -0.06 1.50 27.83
C PRO A 33 0.59 2.50 26.86
N SER A 34 1.49 3.33 27.35
CA SER A 34 2.27 4.24 26.52
C SER A 34 3.41 3.47 25.84
N ILE A 35 3.82 3.92 24.64
CA ILE A 35 4.97 3.38 23.94
C ILE A 35 6.25 3.78 24.69
N THR A 36 7.12 2.79 24.95
CA THR A 36 8.45 3.02 25.50
C THR A 36 9.47 3.04 24.37
N TRP A 37 10.08 4.19 24.15
CA TRP A 37 11.08 4.40 23.11
C TRP A 37 12.48 4.14 23.63
N SER A 38 13.33 3.52 22.79
CA SER A 38 14.78 3.33 23.03
C SER A 38 15.53 3.55 21.73
N ALA A 39 16.84 3.77 21.79
CA ALA A 39 17.66 3.85 20.58
C ALA A 39 17.50 2.57 19.76
N CYS A 40 17.38 2.70 18.43
CA CYS A 40 17.32 1.54 17.54
C CYS A 40 18.62 0.74 17.58
N ALA A 41 18.52 -0.57 17.55
CA ALA A 41 19.67 -1.48 17.53
C ALA A 41 20.19 -1.75 16.11
N GLU A 42 19.32 -1.63 15.11
CA GLU A 42 19.63 -1.86 13.71
C GLU A 42 20.50 -0.72 13.14
N THR A 43 21.53 -1.09 12.37
CA THR A 43 22.49 -0.13 11.79
C THR A 43 21.79 0.88 10.87
N GLU A 44 20.83 0.42 10.08
CA GLU A 44 20.07 1.22 9.10
C GLU A 44 19.19 2.28 9.79
N LEU A 45 18.81 2.02 11.04
CA LEU A 45 18.00 2.91 11.88
C LEU A 45 18.82 3.64 12.95
N SER A 46 20.13 3.65 12.81
CA SER A 46 21.01 4.36 13.77
C SER A 46 20.66 5.84 13.86
N GLY A 47 20.52 6.35 15.08
CA GLY A 47 20.15 7.74 15.36
C GLY A 47 18.65 7.99 15.48
N PHE A 48 17.83 6.97 15.33
CA PHE A 48 16.38 7.02 15.58
C PHE A 48 15.99 6.26 16.84
N ASP A 49 14.74 6.46 17.29
CA ASP A 49 14.16 5.73 18.40
C ASP A 49 13.30 4.58 17.87
N CYS A 50 13.41 3.41 18.49
CA CYS A 50 12.62 2.23 18.19
C CYS A 50 11.73 1.82 19.35
N ALA A 51 10.65 1.13 19.04
CA ALA A 51 9.75 0.54 20.03
C ALA A 51 9.05 -0.71 19.47
N ALA A 52 8.56 -1.54 20.37
CA ALA A 52 7.63 -2.62 20.11
C ALA A 52 6.36 -2.36 20.92
N TYR A 53 5.19 -2.59 20.31
CA TYR A 53 3.90 -2.37 20.95
C TYR A 53 2.95 -3.55 20.69
N GLU A 54 2.47 -4.15 21.78
CA GLU A 54 1.54 -5.28 21.72
C GLU A 54 0.13 -4.83 21.35
N VAL A 55 -0.45 -5.48 20.34
CA VAL A 55 -1.86 -5.31 19.94
C VAL A 55 -2.56 -6.67 19.98
N PRO A 56 -3.89 -6.73 20.19
CA PRO A 56 -4.62 -7.99 20.05
C PRO A 56 -4.44 -8.58 18.65
N LEU A 57 -4.23 -9.88 18.57
CA LEU A 57 -4.29 -10.61 17.31
C LEU A 57 -5.68 -10.46 16.69
N ASP A 58 -6.72 -10.71 17.50
CA ASP A 58 -8.13 -10.49 17.18
C ASP A 58 -8.66 -9.30 17.99
N HIS A 59 -9.12 -8.25 17.30
CA HIS A 59 -9.65 -7.05 17.97
C HIS A 59 -11.01 -7.27 18.64
N ASP A 60 -11.74 -8.31 18.26
CA ASP A 60 -12.98 -8.72 18.93
C ASP A 60 -12.69 -9.50 20.22
N GLU A 61 -11.48 -10.06 20.36
CA GLU A 61 -10.98 -10.73 21.57
C GLU A 61 -9.79 -9.97 22.21
N PRO A 62 -9.95 -8.73 22.66
CA PRO A 62 -8.84 -7.85 23.05
C PRO A 62 -8.01 -8.30 24.27
N ARG A 63 -8.41 -9.38 24.94
CA ARG A 63 -7.67 -10.05 26.02
C ARG A 63 -7.14 -11.43 25.63
N GLY A 64 -7.29 -11.78 24.35
CA GLY A 64 -6.78 -13.03 23.76
C GLY A 64 -5.30 -12.98 23.43
N ALA A 65 -4.92 -13.70 22.37
CA ALA A 65 -3.56 -13.66 21.82
C ALA A 65 -3.20 -12.27 21.31
N THR A 66 -1.91 -11.93 21.34
CA THR A 66 -1.38 -10.65 20.85
C THR A 66 -0.41 -10.87 19.69
N THR A 67 -0.16 -9.80 18.95
CA THR A 67 0.95 -9.68 17.99
C THR A 67 1.67 -8.37 18.25
N THR A 68 2.95 -8.31 17.88
CA THR A 68 3.80 -7.15 18.10
C THR A 68 3.77 -6.23 16.89
N ILE A 69 3.69 -4.92 17.12
CA ILE A 69 3.91 -3.89 16.10
C ILE A 69 5.25 -3.20 16.39
N ALA A 70 6.16 -3.30 15.44
CA ALA A 70 7.46 -2.62 15.49
C ALA A 70 7.35 -1.20 14.93
N LEU A 71 7.99 -0.25 15.61
CA LEU A 71 7.96 1.17 15.26
C LEU A 71 9.36 1.75 15.22
N ALA A 72 9.55 2.77 14.40
CA ALA A 72 10.70 3.67 14.47
C ALA A 72 10.20 5.11 14.48
N ARG A 73 10.90 5.98 15.22
CA ARG A 73 10.56 7.39 15.39
C ARG A 73 11.76 8.28 15.12
N ARG A 74 11.52 9.32 14.31
CA ARG A 74 12.33 10.52 14.26
C ARG A 74 11.64 11.59 15.10
N PRO A 75 12.20 12.03 16.23
CA PRO A 75 11.62 13.10 17.05
C PRO A 75 11.52 14.42 16.27
N ALA A 76 10.57 15.27 16.65
CA ALA A 76 10.44 16.62 16.13
C ALA A 76 11.70 17.46 16.46
N ASP A 77 12.15 18.28 15.48
CA ASP A 77 13.35 19.13 15.68
C ASP A 77 13.10 20.26 16.70
N ASP A 78 11.84 20.67 16.90
CA ASP A 78 11.41 21.66 17.91
C ASP A 78 10.37 21.04 18.86
N PRO A 79 10.83 20.22 19.84
CA PRO A 79 9.93 19.51 20.74
C PRO A 79 9.09 20.43 21.63
N ALA A 80 9.54 21.69 21.88
CA ALA A 80 8.77 22.65 22.66
C ALA A 80 7.49 23.12 21.95
N HIS A 81 7.45 23.03 20.62
CA HIS A 81 6.30 23.39 19.80
C HIS A 81 5.71 22.20 19.02
N ARG A 82 5.98 20.98 19.50
CA ARG A 82 5.46 19.75 18.90
C ARG A 82 3.92 19.80 18.80
N ILE A 83 3.38 19.43 17.65
CA ILE A 83 1.93 19.33 17.41
C ILE A 83 1.41 17.94 17.73
N GLY A 84 2.16 16.88 17.38
CA GLY A 84 1.76 15.50 17.54
C GLY A 84 2.65 14.55 16.74
N THR A 85 2.14 13.36 16.43
CA THR A 85 2.80 12.33 15.64
C THR A 85 2.26 12.32 14.22
N LEU A 86 3.15 12.34 13.21
CA LEU A 86 2.83 12.01 11.84
C LEU A 86 3.16 10.54 11.58
N PHE A 87 2.14 9.70 11.53
CA PHE A 87 2.30 8.30 11.12
C PHE A 87 2.43 8.19 9.60
N VAL A 88 3.34 7.33 9.14
CA VAL A 88 3.59 7.12 7.72
C VAL A 88 3.51 5.64 7.36
N ASN A 89 2.99 5.34 6.16
CA ASN A 89 2.91 3.99 5.63
C ASN A 89 3.30 3.97 4.14
N PRO A 90 4.28 3.15 3.72
CA PRO A 90 4.80 3.12 2.35
C PRO A 90 3.83 2.50 1.35
N GLY A 91 2.90 1.68 1.81
CA GLY A 91 2.01 0.91 0.94
C GLY A 91 2.51 -0.49 0.63
N GLY A 92 2.45 -0.88 -0.61
CA GLY A 92 2.62 -2.22 -1.13
C GLY A 92 1.27 -2.85 -1.50
N PRO A 93 0.55 -3.60 -0.62
CA PRO A 93 0.83 -3.92 0.77
C PRO A 93 2.08 -4.77 0.96
N GLY A 94 2.50 -4.97 2.21
CA GLY A 94 3.68 -5.76 2.56
C GLY A 94 4.94 -4.91 2.79
N GLY A 95 4.89 -3.61 2.51
CA GLY A 95 6.01 -2.70 2.78
C GLY A 95 6.22 -2.42 4.27
N ALA A 96 7.46 -2.60 4.75
CA ALA A 96 7.88 -2.22 6.10
C ALA A 96 7.97 -0.69 6.22
N GLY A 97 7.34 -0.14 7.26
CA GLY A 97 7.23 1.31 7.41
C GLY A 97 8.32 1.94 8.28
N ARG A 98 9.01 1.17 9.13
CA ARG A 98 10.05 1.68 10.05
C ARG A 98 11.15 2.44 9.31
N GLY A 99 11.60 1.90 8.17
CA GLY A 99 12.63 2.52 7.33
C GLY A 99 12.28 3.90 6.78
N MET A 100 11.00 4.29 6.76
CA MET A 100 10.60 5.60 6.25
C MET A 100 11.16 6.77 7.05
N VAL A 101 11.53 6.58 8.32
CA VAL A 101 12.14 7.65 9.14
C VAL A 101 13.49 8.11 8.60
N THR A 102 14.23 7.24 7.90
CA THR A 102 15.53 7.58 7.29
C THR A 102 15.37 8.49 6.06
N ARG A 103 14.17 8.48 5.45
CA ARG A 103 13.81 9.27 4.27
C ARG A 103 12.89 10.44 4.61
N ALA A 104 12.96 10.94 5.84
CA ALA A 104 12.07 11.98 6.35
C ALA A 104 12.02 13.24 5.46
N ALA A 105 13.16 13.64 4.86
CA ALA A 105 13.24 14.80 3.98
C ALA A 105 12.48 14.63 2.66
N ASP A 106 12.29 13.39 2.17
CA ASP A 106 11.49 13.09 0.97
C ASP A 106 9.98 13.11 1.29
N ILE A 107 9.65 12.89 2.56
CA ILE A 107 8.26 12.72 3.03
C ILE A 107 7.63 14.05 3.41
N ALA A 108 8.39 14.89 4.14
CA ALA A 108 7.87 16.12 4.73
C ALA A 108 8.90 17.25 4.73
N SER A 109 8.42 18.49 4.59
CA SER A 109 9.28 19.68 4.64
C SER A 109 9.93 19.85 6.01
N PRO A 110 11.04 20.59 6.10
CA PRO A 110 11.69 20.91 7.39
C PRO A 110 10.73 21.55 8.40
N ALA A 111 9.78 22.39 7.92
CA ALA A 111 8.78 23.03 8.79
C ALA A 111 7.83 22.01 9.43
N VAL A 112 7.47 20.94 8.71
CA VAL A 112 6.65 19.83 9.25
C VAL A 112 7.49 18.99 10.20
N LEU A 113 8.72 18.64 9.83
CA LEU A 113 9.65 17.85 10.66
C LEU A 113 10.01 18.54 11.97
N ALA A 114 10.01 19.86 12.00
CA ALA A 114 10.20 20.62 13.24
C ALA A 114 9.03 20.45 14.23
N ARG A 115 7.82 20.13 13.75
CA ARG A 115 6.59 20.18 14.53
C ARG A 115 5.97 18.81 14.82
N PHE A 116 6.42 17.75 14.16
CA PHE A 116 5.88 16.39 14.32
C PHE A 116 6.99 15.38 14.59
N ASP A 117 6.73 14.47 15.52
CA ASP A 117 7.45 13.21 15.50
C ASP A 117 7.02 12.46 14.25
N LEU A 118 7.96 12.06 13.41
CA LEU A 118 7.68 11.17 12.28
C LEU A 118 7.80 9.73 12.76
N VAL A 119 6.70 8.95 12.63
CA VAL A 119 6.67 7.55 13.07
C VAL A 119 6.32 6.65 11.90
N GLY A 120 7.27 5.79 11.55
CA GLY A 120 7.05 4.64 10.69
C GLY A 120 6.73 3.41 11.54
N PHE A 121 5.82 2.58 11.09
CA PHE A 121 5.49 1.31 11.72
C PHE A 121 5.42 0.20 10.68
N ASP A 122 5.84 -0.97 11.08
CA ASP A 122 5.64 -2.17 10.27
C ASP A 122 4.26 -2.73 10.63
N PRO A 123 3.31 -2.83 9.68
CA PRO A 123 2.02 -3.45 9.99
C PRO A 123 2.19 -4.89 10.47
N ARG A 124 1.19 -5.46 11.14
CA ARG A 124 1.19 -6.85 11.60
C ARG A 124 1.62 -7.82 10.50
N GLY A 125 2.48 -8.77 10.82
CA GLY A 125 3.03 -9.75 9.89
C GLY A 125 4.09 -9.22 8.93
N ILE A 126 4.57 -7.98 9.10
CA ILE A 126 5.49 -7.31 8.18
C ILE A 126 6.75 -6.87 8.94
N GLY A 127 7.92 -7.01 8.30
CA GLY A 127 9.19 -6.51 8.82
C GLY A 127 9.49 -6.97 10.24
N GLY A 128 9.62 -6.04 11.19
CA GLY A 128 9.83 -6.33 12.60
C GLY A 128 8.57 -6.71 13.39
N SER A 129 7.41 -6.82 12.74
CA SER A 129 6.10 -7.05 13.37
C SER A 129 5.62 -8.50 13.18
N ASP A 130 6.32 -9.45 13.82
CA ASP A 130 6.04 -10.90 13.71
C ASP A 130 5.91 -11.33 12.24
N PRO A 131 6.99 -11.27 11.44
CA PRO A 131 6.94 -11.40 10.00
C PRO A 131 6.38 -12.77 9.58
N VAL A 132 5.43 -12.74 8.62
CA VAL A 132 4.86 -13.95 8.04
C VAL A 132 5.77 -14.52 6.96
N GLN A 133 5.85 -15.86 6.89
CA GLN A 133 6.58 -16.60 5.87
C GLN A 133 5.73 -17.74 5.32
N CYS A 134 5.74 -17.90 3.99
CA CYS A 134 5.06 -19.00 3.30
C CYS A 134 5.94 -20.25 3.21
N HIS A 135 7.26 -20.08 3.11
CA HIS A 135 8.23 -21.18 3.02
C HIS A 135 9.29 -21.07 4.12
N PRO A 136 9.83 -22.18 4.62
CA PRO A 136 10.90 -22.18 5.61
C PRO A 136 12.23 -21.63 5.08
N THR A 137 12.50 -21.78 3.76
CA THR A 137 13.75 -21.33 3.12
C THR A 137 13.48 -20.62 1.80
N GLU A 138 14.46 -19.80 1.39
CA GLU A 138 14.44 -19.11 0.12
C GLU A 138 14.45 -20.08 -1.07
N GLU A 139 15.21 -21.18 -0.95
CA GLU A 139 15.29 -22.19 -2.01
C GLU A 139 13.94 -22.87 -2.25
N GLU A 140 13.17 -23.13 -1.18
CA GLU A 140 11.83 -23.72 -1.30
C GLU A 140 10.86 -22.73 -1.95
N ALA A 141 10.92 -21.46 -1.57
CA ALA A 141 10.12 -20.40 -2.18
C ALA A 141 10.47 -20.23 -3.66
N ALA A 142 11.76 -20.11 -3.98
CA ALA A 142 12.26 -19.97 -5.35
C ALA A 142 11.85 -21.14 -6.24
N ALA A 143 11.95 -22.37 -5.76
CA ALA A 143 11.57 -23.57 -6.52
C ALA A 143 10.10 -23.55 -6.98
N VAL A 144 9.20 -22.90 -6.23
CA VAL A 144 7.81 -22.71 -6.63
C VAL A 144 7.66 -21.50 -7.54
N LEU A 145 8.31 -20.38 -7.22
CA LEU A 145 8.18 -19.12 -7.97
C LEU A 145 8.84 -19.18 -9.35
N ASP A 146 9.90 -19.95 -9.53
CA ASP A 146 10.57 -20.18 -10.84
C ASP A 146 9.63 -20.83 -11.89
N ARG A 147 8.53 -21.44 -11.44
CA ARG A 147 7.48 -22.00 -12.29
C ARG A 147 6.41 -20.98 -12.69
N VAL A 148 6.44 -19.80 -12.11
CA VAL A 148 5.50 -18.71 -12.42
C VAL A 148 5.99 -17.94 -13.63
N THR A 149 5.22 -17.95 -14.72
CA THR A 149 5.43 -17.07 -15.86
C THR A 149 4.72 -15.75 -15.61
N GLY A 150 5.44 -14.63 -15.71
CA GLY A 150 4.90 -13.28 -15.46
C GLY A 150 3.88 -12.87 -16.54
N VAL A 151 4.17 -13.18 -17.81
CA VAL A 151 3.31 -12.89 -18.97
C VAL A 151 3.02 -14.20 -19.73
N PRO A 152 2.19 -15.10 -19.18
CA PRO A 152 1.96 -16.41 -19.80
C PRO A 152 1.18 -16.27 -21.10
N LEU A 153 1.76 -16.73 -22.22
CA LEU A 153 1.25 -16.59 -23.57
C LEU A 153 0.45 -17.80 -24.03
N THR A 154 0.68 -18.97 -23.41
CA THR A 154 0.05 -20.25 -23.79
C THR A 154 -0.85 -20.78 -22.65
N ALA A 155 -1.78 -21.66 -23.02
CA ALA A 155 -2.62 -22.35 -22.04
C ALA A 155 -1.78 -23.21 -21.05
N ALA A 156 -0.66 -23.76 -21.49
CA ALA A 156 0.25 -24.53 -20.66
C ALA A 156 0.94 -23.64 -19.61
N GLU A 157 1.48 -22.49 -19.99
CA GLU A 157 2.07 -21.50 -19.09
C GLU A 157 1.05 -20.97 -18.08
N ILE A 158 -0.17 -20.66 -18.52
CA ILE A 158 -1.26 -20.26 -17.61
C ILE A 158 -1.55 -21.36 -16.57
N SER A 159 -1.65 -22.62 -17.03
CA SER A 159 -1.94 -23.74 -16.14
C SER A 159 -0.84 -23.94 -15.11
N GLU A 160 0.43 -23.89 -15.54
CA GLU A 160 1.59 -24.04 -14.64
C GLU A 160 1.69 -22.86 -13.66
N THR A 161 1.52 -21.62 -14.13
CA THR A 161 1.49 -20.43 -13.28
C THR A 161 0.40 -20.52 -12.21
N LEU A 162 -0.81 -20.97 -12.56
CA LEU A 162 -1.89 -21.16 -11.59
C LEU A 162 -1.56 -22.26 -10.58
N ALA A 163 -0.98 -23.39 -11.04
CA ALA A 163 -0.59 -24.49 -10.17
C ALA A 163 0.47 -24.03 -9.17
N ALA A 164 1.52 -23.33 -9.61
CA ALA A 164 2.56 -22.80 -8.76
C ALA A 164 2.02 -21.77 -7.76
N ARG A 165 1.18 -20.84 -8.17
CA ARG A 165 0.55 -19.86 -7.25
C ARG A 165 -0.36 -20.51 -6.22
N TYR A 166 -1.09 -21.56 -6.57
CA TYR A 166 -1.91 -22.30 -5.61
C TYR A 166 -1.04 -23.09 -4.63
N GLU A 167 0.05 -23.72 -5.09
CA GLU A 167 1.02 -24.40 -4.24
C GLU A 167 1.65 -23.43 -3.24
N TYR A 168 2.06 -22.24 -3.70
CA TYR A 168 2.57 -21.17 -2.84
C TYR A 168 1.56 -20.76 -1.76
N THR A 169 0.30 -20.58 -2.15
CA THR A 169 -0.78 -20.26 -1.20
C THR A 169 -1.02 -21.37 -0.16
N GLU A 170 -0.92 -22.64 -0.55
CA GLU A 170 -1.02 -23.75 0.40
C GLU A 170 0.14 -23.74 1.41
N ALA A 171 1.36 -23.41 0.97
CA ALA A 171 2.49 -23.22 1.88
C ALA A 171 2.25 -22.07 2.86
N CYS A 172 1.72 -20.92 2.40
CA CYS A 172 1.31 -19.81 3.29
C CYS A 172 0.29 -20.28 4.35
N LYS A 173 -0.73 -21.02 3.95
CA LYS A 173 -1.75 -21.57 4.86
C LYS A 173 -1.16 -22.52 5.91
N ALA A 174 -0.11 -23.25 5.56
CA ALA A 174 0.54 -24.18 6.46
C ALA A 174 1.48 -23.48 7.46
N ASN A 175 2.13 -22.40 7.06
CA ASN A 175 3.28 -21.84 7.78
C ASN A 175 3.01 -20.48 8.47
N MET A 176 2.02 -19.68 8.03
CA MET A 176 1.79 -18.34 8.59
C MET A 176 1.13 -18.33 9.99
N GLY A 177 0.66 -19.49 10.46
CA GLY A 177 0.05 -19.59 11.79
C GLY A 177 -1.21 -18.73 11.95
N PRO A 178 -1.46 -18.20 13.17
CA PRO A 178 -2.70 -17.44 13.46
C PRO A 178 -2.83 -16.13 12.67
N LEU A 179 -1.73 -15.51 12.26
CA LEU A 179 -1.75 -14.29 11.46
C LEU A 179 -2.45 -14.47 10.11
N LEU A 180 -2.48 -15.70 9.56
CA LEU A 180 -3.11 -16.00 8.26
C LEU A 180 -4.51 -15.40 8.09
N THR A 181 -5.31 -15.34 9.16
CA THR A 181 -6.70 -14.85 9.14
C THR A 181 -6.87 -13.44 9.71
N HIS A 182 -5.78 -12.80 10.15
CA HIS A 182 -5.81 -11.50 10.81
C HIS A 182 -4.95 -10.42 10.12
N MET A 183 -4.68 -10.60 8.81
CA MET A 183 -3.86 -9.68 8.01
C MET A 183 -4.66 -8.63 7.23
N SER A 184 -5.99 -8.53 7.44
CA SER A 184 -6.83 -7.58 6.70
C SER A 184 -6.52 -6.13 7.03
N THR A 185 -6.80 -5.22 6.09
CA THR A 185 -6.66 -3.77 6.29
C THR A 185 -7.49 -3.24 7.47
N VAL A 186 -8.59 -3.89 7.82
CA VAL A 186 -9.39 -3.55 9.04
C VAL A 186 -8.57 -3.73 10.30
N ASN A 187 -7.89 -4.88 10.43
CA ASN A 187 -7.04 -5.15 11.58
C ASN A 187 -5.91 -4.12 11.70
N VAL A 188 -5.24 -3.80 10.59
CA VAL A 188 -4.16 -2.79 10.56
C VAL A 188 -4.69 -1.39 10.92
N ALA A 189 -5.89 -1.02 10.47
CA ALA A 189 -6.51 0.26 10.83
C ALA A 189 -6.86 0.34 12.34
N GLN A 190 -7.26 -0.76 12.93
CA GLN A 190 -7.49 -0.86 14.39
C GLN A 190 -6.17 -0.79 15.18
N ASP A 191 -5.09 -1.44 14.68
CA ASP A 191 -3.75 -1.28 15.24
C ASP A 191 -3.31 0.18 15.23
N LEU A 192 -3.46 0.86 14.09
CA LEU A 192 -3.10 2.28 13.94
C LEU A 192 -3.85 3.18 14.94
N ASP A 193 -5.13 2.89 15.25
CA ASP A 193 -5.86 3.63 16.30
C ASP A 193 -5.30 3.35 17.70
N ARG A 194 -4.83 2.13 17.97
CA ARG A 194 -4.15 1.80 19.23
C ARG A 194 -2.82 2.52 19.35
N LEU A 195 -2.02 2.52 18.27
CA LEU A 195 -0.74 3.25 18.22
C LEU A 195 -0.95 4.75 18.43
N ARG A 196 -1.94 5.35 17.76
CA ARG A 196 -2.32 6.76 17.96
C ARG A 196 -2.57 7.08 19.46
N ARG A 197 -3.33 6.21 20.13
CA ARG A 197 -3.61 6.39 21.58
C ARG A 197 -2.37 6.18 22.44
N ALA A 198 -1.53 5.23 22.05
CA ALA A 198 -0.33 4.87 22.80
C ALA A 198 0.77 5.95 22.73
N VAL A 199 0.82 6.76 21.67
CA VAL A 199 1.67 7.96 21.57
C VAL A 199 1.05 9.20 22.23
N GLY A 200 -0.20 9.11 22.73
CA GLY A 200 -0.91 10.18 23.43
C GLY A 200 -1.66 11.16 22.53
N ASP A 201 -1.87 10.87 21.27
CA ASP A 201 -2.57 11.75 20.34
C ASP A 201 -4.09 11.51 20.33
N ASP A 202 -4.90 12.55 20.51
CA ASP A 202 -6.38 12.47 20.48
C ASP A 202 -6.92 12.15 19.09
N LYS A 203 -6.23 12.62 18.03
CA LYS A 203 -6.60 12.46 16.63
C LYS A 203 -5.41 12.07 15.78
N LEU A 204 -5.65 11.25 14.76
CA LEU A 204 -4.65 10.76 13.84
C LEU A 204 -4.16 11.87 12.91
N THR A 205 -2.83 11.99 12.78
CA THR A 205 -2.16 12.61 11.65
C THR A 205 -1.43 11.51 10.87
N TYR A 206 -1.73 11.39 9.58
CA TYR A 206 -1.32 10.23 8.77
C TYR A 206 -0.99 10.63 7.34
N LEU A 207 0.04 10.02 6.79
CA LEU A 207 0.38 10.08 5.38
C LEU A 207 0.56 8.64 4.87
N GLY A 208 -0.33 8.21 4.00
CA GLY A 208 -0.27 6.89 3.36
C GLY A 208 -0.02 6.99 1.86
N PHE A 209 0.91 6.16 1.38
CA PHE A 209 1.26 6.05 -0.02
C PHE A 209 0.66 4.77 -0.61
N SER A 210 0.18 4.82 -1.88
CA SER A 210 -0.26 3.62 -2.60
C SER A 210 -1.31 2.81 -1.82
N TYR A 211 -1.09 1.54 -1.51
CA TYR A 211 -1.96 0.75 -0.63
C TYR A 211 -2.21 1.45 0.72
N GLY A 212 -1.26 2.23 1.25
CA GLY A 212 -1.47 3.03 2.45
C GLY A 212 -2.66 3.99 2.36
N THR A 213 -3.13 4.29 1.15
CA THR A 213 -4.35 5.07 0.92
C THR A 213 -5.62 4.25 1.23
N LEU A 214 -5.63 2.91 0.98
CA LEU A 214 -6.70 2.03 1.44
C LEU A 214 -6.73 1.95 2.97
N LEU A 215 -5.56 1.81 3.60
CA LEU A 215 -5.45 1.83 5.06
C LEU A 215 -6.01 3.14 5.64
N GLY A 216 -5.61 4.28 5.08
CA GLY A 216 -6.13 5.59 5.49
C GLY A 216 -7.63 5.74 5.24
N ALA A 217 -8.14 5.31 4.07
CA ALA A 217 -9.57 5.32 3.75
C ALA A 217 -10.39 4.43 4.72
N THR A 218 -9.87 3.25 5.05
CA THR A 218 -10.48 2.35 6.04
C THR A 218 -10.50 3.01 7.43
N TYR A 219 -9.37 3.58 7.86
CA TYR A 219 -9.28 4.25 9.16
C TYR A 219 -10.28 5.39 9.29
N VAL A 220 -10.37 6.29 8.30
CA VAL A 220 -11.25 7.46 8.39
C VAL A 220 -12.74 7.08 8.38
N ASN A 221 -13.08 5.92 7.81
CA ASN A 221 -14.45 5.40 7.85
C ASN A 221 -14.76 4.65 9.15
N LEU A 222 -13.79 3.97 9.76
CA LEU A 222 -13.95 3.34 11.07
C LEU A 222 -13.95 4.39 12.22
N PHE A 223 -13.10 5.42 12.12
CA PHE A 223 -12.87 6.40 13.18
C PHE A 223 -13.02 7.86 12.71
N PRO A 224 -14.16 8.26 12.12
CA PRO A 224 -14.29 9.55 11.42
C PRO A 224 -14.05 10.78 12.31
N GLN A 225 -14.32 10.67 13.64
CA GLN A 225 -14.11 11.76 14.58
C GLN A 225 -12.67 11.86 15.12
N ARG A 226 -11.83 10.85 14.81
CA ARG A 226 -10.42 10.78 15.24
C ARG A 226 -9.44 11.25 14.18
N VAL A 227 -9.90 12.02 13.20
CA VAL A 227 -9.08 12.55 12.08
C VAL A 227 -8.63 13.96 12.42
N ARG A 228 -7.30 14.18 12.50
CA ARG A 228 -6.70 15.51 12.56
C ARG A 228 -6.30 15.96 11.15
N ALA A 229 -5.40 15.25 10.50
CA ALA A 229 -4.95 15.49 9.14
C ALA A 229 -4.56 14.14 8.51
N VAL A 230 -5.18 13.78 7.40
CA VAL A 230 -4.91 12.54 6.67
C VAL A 230 -4.65 12.88 5.21
N ILE A 231 -3.44 12.52 4.74
CA ILE A 231 -3.01 12.66 3.35
C ILE A 231 -2.93 11.25 2.75
N LEU A 232 -3.55 11.08 1.58
CA LEU A 232 -3.57 9.85 0.81
C LEU A 232 -2.96 10.15 -0.57
N ASP A 233 -1.77 9.61 -0.83
CA ASP A 233 -0.96 9.91 -2.00
C ASP A 233 -0.80 8.68 -2.91
N GLY A 234 -1.24 8.77 -4.17
CA GLY A 234 -1.35 7.61 -5.07
C GLY A 234 -2.54 6.73 -4.69
N ASN A 235 -3.75 7.18 -4.98
CA ASN A 235 -4.97 6.66 -4.40
C ASN A 235 -5.48 5.40 -5.11
N VAL A 236 -5.82 4.37 -4.33
CA VAL A 236 -6.63 3.25 -4.80
C VAL A 236 -8.11 3.66 -4.84
N ASP A 237 -8.90 2.95 -5.62
CA ASP A 237 -10.37 2.98 -5.51
C ASP A 237 -10.78 2.01 -4.40
N PRO A 238 -11.25 2.48 -3.24
CA PRO A 238 -11.46 1.61 -2.09
C PRO A 238 -12.60 0.60 -2.30
N GLU A 239 -13.70 0.98 -2.92
CA GLU A 239 -14.82 0.07 -3.21
C GLU A 239 -14.38 -1.00 -4.22
N GLN A 240 -13.76 -0.58 -5.32
CA GLN A 240 -13.29 -1.52 -6.34
C GLN A 240 -12.20 -2.45 -5.79
N ARG A 241 -11.34 -1.91 -4.93
CA ARG A 241 -10.22 -2.66 -4.32
C ARG A 241 -10.69 -3.77 -3.37
N THR A 242 -11.81 -3.59 -2.66
CA THR A 242 -12.30 -4.53 -1.66
C THR A 242 -13.42 -5.45 -2.16
N ASP A 243 -14.22 -5.03 -3.13
CA ASP A 243 -15.41 -5.78 -3.58
C ASP A 243 -15.35 -6.22 -5.05
N HIS A 244 -14.57 -5.52 -5.90
CA HIS A 244 -14.48 -5.75 -7.34
C HIS A 244 -13.03 -5.94 -7.80
N ARG A 245 -12.30 -6.86 -7.13
CA ARG A 245 -10.84 -7.00 -7.30
C ARG A 245 -10.41 -7.28 -8.74
N LEU A 246 -11.15 -8.10 -9.47
CA LEU A 246 -10.81 -8.42 -10.87
C LEU A 246 -10.91 -7.19 -11.77
N GLU A 247 -11.94 -6.37 -11.57
CA GLU A 247 -12.12 -5.09 -12.28
C GLU A 247 -11.02 -4.09 -11.86
N ASN A 248 -10.65 -4.06 -10.57
CA ASN A 248 -9.53 -3.26 -10.09
C ASN A 248 -8.21 -3.65 -10.77
N LYS A 249 -7.94 -4.96 -10.92
CA LYS A 249 -6.78 -5.46 -11.66
C LYS A 249 -6.82 -5.08 -13.14
N PHE A 250 -7.98 -5.18 -13.77
CA PHE A 250 -8.18 -4.76 -15.15
C PHE A 250 -7.89 -3.26 -15.34
N ASP A 251 -8.45 -2.42 -14.48
CA ASP A 251 -8.23 -0.97 -14.51
C ASP A 251 -6.78 -0.62 -14.17
N ARG A 252 -6.11 -1.36 -13.26
CA ARG A 252 -4.68 -1.17 -12.95
C ARG A 252 -3.80 -1.46 -14.17
N ALA A 253 -4.06 -2.54 -14.92
CA ALA A 253 -3.37 -2.80 -16.19
C ALA A 253 -3.52 -1.60 -17.15
N GLY A 254 -4.71 -0.99 -17.20
CA GLY A 254 -4.98 0.23 -17.96
C GLY A 254 -4.18 1.44 -17.46
N GLY A 255 -3.91 1.53 -16.16
CA GLY A 255 -3.04 2.57 -15.56
C GLY A 255 -1.61 2.50 -16.12
N PHE A 256 -1.04 1.30 -16.13
CA PHE A 256 0.29 1.07 -16.73
C PHE A 256 0.31 1.39 -18.23
N GLU A 257 -0.70 1.04 -19.00
CA GLU A 257 -0.78 1.38 -20.43
C GLU A 257 -0.87 2.91 -20.66
N ILE A 258 -1.61 3.63 -19.81
CA ILE A 258 -1.70 5.09 -19.85
C ILE A 258 -0.33 5.73 -19.54
N ALA A 259 0.33 5.27 -18.49
CA ALA A 259 1.65 5.76 -18.10
C ALA A 259 2.70 5.47 -19.18
N LEU A 260 2.71 4.25 -19.74
CA LEU A 260 3.56 3.88 -20.89
C LEU A 260 3.31 4.79 -22.10
N SER A 261 2.05 5.06 -22.43
CA SER A 261 1.71 5.93 -23.53
C SER A 261 2.19 7.36 -23.30
N GLY A 262 2.08 7.84 -22.06
CA GLY A 262 2.61 9.14 -21.64
C GLY A 262 4.14 9.21 -21.75
N PHE A 263 4.86 8.18 -21.26
CA PHE A 263 6.33 8.09 -21.37
C PHE A 263 6.81 8.15 -22.83
N LEU A 264 6.21 7.34 -23.71
CA LEU A 264 6.59 7.30 -25.12
C LEU A 264 6.26 8.61 -25.86
N ALA A 265 5.12 9.23 -25.54
CA ALA A 265 4.75 10.54 -26.09
C ALA A 265 5.71 11.65 -25.62
N ALA A 266 6.04 11.67 -24.33
CA ALA A 266 7.02 12.63 -23.79
C ALA A 266 8.42 12.43 -24.39
N CYS A 267 8.80 11.17 -24.69
CA CYS A 267 10.05 10.88 -25.40
C CYS A 267 10.06 11.48 -26.82
N ASP A 268 8.99 11.27 -27.60
CA ASP A 268 8.87 11.85 -28.96
C ASP A 268 8.83 13.37 -28.92
N GLU A 269 8.16 13.97 -27.94
CA GLU A 269 8.11 15.44 -27.74
C GLU A 269 9.48 16.01 -27.39
N ALA A 270 10.27 15.31 -26.56
CA ALA A 270 11.63 15.70 -26.19
C ALA A 270 12.65 15.66 -27.35
N GLY A 271 12.34 14.95 -28.43
CA GLY A 271 13.18 14.88 -29.63
C GLY A 271 14.60 14.42 -29.31
N ALA A 272 15.60 15.23 -29.58
CA ALA A 272 17.01 14.88 -29.38
C ALA A 272 17.40 14.64 -27.91
N ALA A 273 16.61 15.11 -26.94
CA ALA A 273 16.85 14.84 -25.52
C ALA A 273 16.43 13.43 -25.10
N CYS A 274 15.60 12.73 -25.89
CA CYS A 274 15.24 11.34 -25.66
C CYS A 274 15.93 10.42 -26.69
N PRO A 275 16.81 9.49 -26.30
CA PRO A 275 17.49 8.59 -27.24
C PRO A 275 16.55 7.68 -28.05
N PHE A 276 15.36 7.40 -27.54
CA PHE A 276 14.36 6.54 -28.19
C PHE A 276 13.31 7.31 -28.99
N ALA A 277 13.45 8.63 -29.14
CA ALA A 277 12.54 9.46 -29.92
C ALA A 277 12.49 9.08 -31.42
N GLY A 278 11.40 9.42 -32.08
CA GLY A 278 11.10 9.12 -33.47
C GLY A 278 10.24 7.87 -33.62
N ASP A 279 8.93 8.05 -33.60
CA ASP A 279 7.94 6.96 -33.62
C ASP A 279 8.11 5.97 -32.44
N ALA A 280 8.37 6.50 -31.22
CA ALA A 280 8.69 5.71 -30.02
C ALA A 280 7.67 4.61 -29.77
N ARG A 281 6.37 4.89 -29.96
CA ARG A 281 5.29 3.90 -29.81
C ARG A 281 5.39 2.76 -30.80
N VAL A 282 5.65 3.03 -32.07
CA VAL A 282 5.78 2.00 -33.12
C VAL A 282 6.97 1.11 -32.84
N ARG A 283 8.10 1.71 -32.45
CA ARG A 283 9.34 1.02 -32.12
C ARG A 283 9.20 0.15 -30.86
N PHE A 284 8.53 0.67 -29.84
CA PHE A 284 8.20 -0.09 -28.64
C PHE A 284 7.32 -1.31 -28.93
N ASP A 285 6.26 -1.12 -29.70
CA ASP A 285 5.35 -2.22 -30.07
C ASP A 285 6.08 -3.29 -30.90
N ALA A 286 7.04 -2.90 -31.75
CA ALA A 286 7.88 -3.85 -32.50
C ALA A 286 8.81 -4.65 -31.55
N LEU A 287 9.42 -4.02 -30.55
CA LEU A 287 10.20 -4.71 -29.52
C LEU A 287 9.34 -5.71 -28.75
N ARG A 288 8.21 -5.25 -28.23
CA ARG A 288 7.28 -6.09 -27.50
C ARG A 288 6.87 -7.32 -28.32
N GLU A 289 6.52 -7.13 -29.59
CA GLU A 289 6.14 -8.24 -30.47
C GLU A 289 7.29 -9.21 -30.71
N ARG A 290 8.52 -8.71 -30.82
CA ARG A 290 9.73 -9.57 -30.94
C ARG A 290 9.95 -10.43 -29.68
N PHE A 291 9.75 -9.85 -28.46
CA PHE A 291 9.86 -10.59 -27.22
C PHE A 291 8.75 -11.64 -27.05
N ARG A 292 7.56 -11.40 -27.60
CA ARG A 292 6.45 -12.38 -27.61
C ARG A 292 6.76 -13.62 -28.48
N GLN A 293 7.63 -13.50 -29.45
CA GLN A 293 8.03 -14.62 -30.33
C GLN A 293 9.09 -15.53 -29.68
N GLY A 294 9.58 -15.19 -28.51
CA GLY A 294 10.53 -15.95 -27.73
C GLY A 294 11.70 -15.10 -27.20
N PRO A 295 12.58 -15.68 -26.40
CA PRO A 295 13.69 -14.97 -25.79
C PRO A 295 14.58 -14.25 -26.79
N VAL A 296 15.19 -13.15 -26.36
CA VAL A 296 16.11 -12.32 -27.14
C VAL A 296 17.47 -12.35 -26.45
N THR A 297 18.51 -12.76 -27.16
CA THR A 297 19.90 -12.68 -26.68
C THR A 297 20.41 -11.27 -26.89
N ILE A 298 20.70 -10.55 -25.80
CA ILE A 298 21.29 -9.20 -25.84
C ILE A 298 22.76 -9.28 -25.47
N PRO A 299 23.68 -8.86 -26.37
CA PRO A 299 25.12 -8.92 -26.12
C PRO A 299 25.51 -8.14 -24.85
N GLY A 300 26.09 -8.85 -23.88
CA GLY A 300 26.48 -8.27 -22.58
C GLY A 300 25.47 -8.47 -21.46
N LEU A 301 24.19 -8.69 -21.79
CA LEU A 301 23.12 -8.93 -20.81
C LEU A 301 22.62 -10.39 -20.80
N GLY A 302 22.86 -11.16 -21.88
CA GLY A 302 22.38 -12.54 -22.05
C GLY A 302 20.94 -12.59 -22.55
N GLU A 303 20.25 -13.72 -22.32
CA GLU A 303 18.86 -13.88 -22.72
C GLU A 303 17.92 -13.06 -21.85
N ARG A 304 16.92 -12.44 -22.51
CA ARG A 304 15.80 -11.73 -21.88
C ARG A 304 14.48 -12.21 -22.50
N THR A 305 13.49 -12.37 -21.66
CA THR A 305 12.15 -12.85 -21.99
C THR A 305 11.15 -11.70 -22.12
N ILE A 306 9.91 -12.00 -22.47
CA ILE A 306 8.79 -11.05 -22.41
C ILE A 306 8.48 -10.65 -20.97
N ASP A 307 8.73 -11.52 -20.00
CA ASP A 307 8.56 -11.21 -18.57
C ASP A 307 9.57 -10.13 -18.16
N ASP A 308 10.88 -10.34 -18.45
CA ASP A 308 11.93 -9.36 -18.19
C ASP A 308 11.61 -8.00 -18.82
N PHE A 309 11.13 -8.01 -20.07
CA PHE A 309 10.76 -6.79 -20.80
C PHE A 309 9.58 -6.06 -20.17
N THR A 310 8.53 -6.79 -19.79
CA THR A 310 7.32 -6.21 -19.23
C THR A 310 7.58 -5.66 -17.81
N GLU A 311 8.33 -6.38 -17.00
CA GLU A 311 8.73 -5.96 -15.66
C GLU A 311 9.62 -4.72 -15.70
N PHE A 312 10.68 -4.73 -16.52
CA PHE A 312 11.59 -3.58 -16.71
C PHE A 312 10.82 -2.30 -17.05
N ILE A 313 9.88 -2.37 -17.99
CA ILE A 313 9.06 -1.22 -18.35
C ILE A 313 8.11 -0.86 -17.20
N GLY A 314 7.51 -1.85 -16.54
CA GLY A 314 6.60 -1.62 -15.40
C GLY A 314 7.28 -0.86 -14.27
N GLU A 315 8.49 -1.27 -13.87
CA GLU A 315 9.29 -0.62 -12.83
C GLU A 315 9.66 0.82 -13.20
N THR A 316 10.12 1.04 -14.44
CA THR A 316 10.43 2.39 -14.95
C THR A 316 9.28 3.38 -14.73
N LEU A 317 8.03 2.95 -14.95
CA LEU A 317 6.88 3.85 -14.89
C LEU A 317 6.57 4.37 -13.48
N TYR A 318 7.17 3.77 -12.43
CA TYR A 318 7.02 4.23 -11.05
C TYR A 318 7.78 5.52 -10.76
N ASP A 319 8.89 5.79 -11.47
CA ASP A 319 9.70 6.99 -11.23
C ASP A 319 10.14 7.64 -12.53
N MET A 320 9.73 8.88 -12.73
CA MET A 320 10.10 9.68 -13.90
C MET A 320 11.62 9.87 -14.05
N ALA A 321 12.38 9.81 -12.96
CA ALA A 321 13.83 9.92 -12.99
C ALA A 321 14.51 8.78 -13.79
N GLU A 322 13.84 7.62 -13.91
CA GLU A 322 14.33 6.46 -14.68
C GLU A 322 14.10 6.59 -16.19
N PHE A 323 13.28 7.54 -16.64
CA PHE A 323 12.88 7.66 -18.05
C PHE A 323 14.05 7.83 -19.02
N PRO A 324 15.07 8.69 -18.75
CA PRO A 324 16.20 8.85 -19.66
C PRO A 324 17.03 7.57 -19.86
N GLU A 325 17.32 6.84 -18.77
CA GLU A 325 18.08 5.59 -18.80
C GLU A 325 17.30 4.49 -19.53
N THR A 326 16.01 4.37 -19.23
CA THR A 326 15.14 3.40 -19.92
C THR A 326 15.01 3.68 -21.40
N ALA A 327 14.87 4.94 -21.80
CA ALA A 327 14.86 5.31 -23.22
C ALA A 327 16.17 4.96 -23.92
N ALA A 328 17.31 5.16 -23.27
CA ALA A 328 18.62 4.75 -23.79
C ALA A 328 18.72 3.22 -23.94
N THR A 329 18.25 2.49 -22.94
CA THR A 329 18.20 1.01 -22.97
C THR A 329 17.31 0.51 -24.11
N LEU A 330 16.10 1.05 -24.24
CA LEU A 330 15.17 0.69 -25.34
C LEU A 330 15.81 0.96 -26.72
N GLN A 331 16.52 2.07 -26.89
CA GLN A 331 17.22 2.40 -28.13
C GLN A 331 18.29 1.36 -28.46
N LEU A 332 19.10 0.98 -27.49
CA LEU A 332 20.16 -0.01 -27.67
C LEU A 332 19.58 -1.40 -27.98
N VAL A 333 18.57 -1.82 -27.25
CA VAL A 333 17.88 -3.10 -27.49
C VAL A 333 17.24 -3.11 -28.88
N TYR A 334 16.62 -2.02 -29.31
CA TYR A 334 16.04 -1.89 -30.65
C TYR A 334 17.10 -2.04 -31.75
N GLN A 335 18.28 -1.42 -31.58
CA GLN A 335 19.40 -1.54 -32.53
C GLN A 335 19.94 -2.97 -32.62
N VAL A 336 20.03 -3.67 -31.49
CA VAL A 336 20.46 -5.09 -31.46
C VAL A 336 19.43 -5.98 -32.14
N VAL A 337 18.16 -5.83 -31.78
CA VAL A 337 17.09 -6.70 -32.28
C VAL A 337 16.83 -6.55 -33.76
N PHE A 338 16.92 -5.34 -34.31
CA PHE A 338 16.60 -5.05 -35.70
C PHE A 338 17.86 -4.81 -36.60
N GLY A 339 19.02 -5.23 -36.11
CA GLY A 339 20.24 -5.38 -36.96
C GLY A 339 21.00 -4.09 -37.25
N GLN A 340 20.79 -3.03 -36.47
CA GLN A 340 21.49 -1.74 -36.69
C GLN A 340 22.82 -1.63 -35.92
N SER A 341 23.13 -2.51 -34.99
CA SER A 341 24.38 -2.53 -34.23
C SER A 341 24.62 -3.89 -33.56
N ALA A 342 25.89 -4.35 -33.63
CA ALA A 342 26.37 -5.52 -32.88
C ALA A 342 27.20 -5.12 -31.64
N ARG A 343 27.11 -3.88 -31.17
CA ARG A 343 27.88 -3.42 -30.00
C ARG A 343 27.44 -4.15 -28.74
N LYS A 344 28.44 -4.57 -27.93
CA LYS A 344 28.23 -5.10 -26.61
C LYS A 344 27.61 -4.00 -25.71
N ILE A 345 26.49 -4.30 -25.08
CA ILE A 345 25.83 -3.41 -24.13
C ILE A 345 26.48 -3.64 -22.76
N THR A 346 27.18 -2.65 -22.22
CA THR A 346 27.90 -2.75 -20.94
C THR A 346 27.40 -1.76 -19.90
N ASP A 347 26.65 -0.71 -20.32
CA ASP A 347 26.39 0.47 -19.49
C ASP A 347 24.89 0.75 -19.35
N VAL A 348 24.05 -0.29 -19.40
CA VAL A 348 22.60 -0.17 -19.20
C VAL A 348 22.08 -1.27 -18.31
N THR A 349 21.07 -0.94 -17.56
CA THR A 349 20.34 -1.87 -16.67
C THR A 349 19.14 -2.43 -17.42
N PHE A 350 19.09 -3.73 -17.58
CA PHE A 350 17.91 -4.48 -18.02
C PHE A 350 17.90 -5.78 -17.22
N PRO A 351 17.36 -5.74 -15.99
CA PRO A 351 17.41 -6.87 -15.07
C PRO A 351 16.65 -8.08 -15.63
N LYS A 352 16.94 -9.24 -15.08
CA LYS A 352 16.06 -10.40 -15.22
C LYS A 352 14.93 -10.25 -14.23
N SER A 353 13.74 -10.64 -14.64
CA SER A 353 12.61 -10.86 -13.71
C SER A 353 13.04 -11.86 -12.64
N SER A 354 12.96 -11.44 -11.38
CA SER A 354 13.22 -12.29 -10.24
C SER A 354 11.87 -12.60 -9.57
N GLY A 355 11.57 -13.87 -9.36
CA GLY A 355 10.37 -14.29 -8.63
C GLY A 355 10.36 -13.82 -7.16
N LEU A 356 11.53 -13.46 -6.61
CA LEU A 356 11.71 -12.97 -5.25
C LEU A 356 12.21 -11.52 -5.26
N PRO A 357 11.70 -10.64 -4.38
CA PRO A 357 12.26 -9.31 -4.17
C PRO A 357 13.72 -9.42 -3.69
N SER A 358 14.61 -8.59 -4.26
CA SER A 358 16.06 -8.67 -4.02
C SER A 358 16.53 -8.04 -2.70
N ASP A 359 15.66 -7.37 -1.95
CA ASP A 359 16.08 -6.43 -0.91
C ASP A 359 15.89 -6.92 0.52
N ASP A 360 15.21 -8.06 0.73
CA ASP A 360 14.90 -8.56 2.05
C ASP A 360 15.71 -9.81 2.37
N ALA A 361 16.32 -9.84 3.55
CA ALA A 361 16.74 -11.11 4.12
C ALA A 361 15.52 -12.04 4.17
N TYR A 362 15.65 -13.30 3.77
CA TYR A 362 14.53 -14.25 3.69
C TYR A 362 13.76 -14.42 5.03
N GLY A 363 14.28 -13.89 6.12
CA GLY A 363 13.58 -13.78 7.41
C GLY A 363 12.36 -12.87 7.40
N PHE A 364 12.27 -11.95 6.44
CA PHE A 364 11.08 -11.17 6.10
C PHE A 364 10.90 -11.20 4.59
N ASN A 365 9.74 -11.62 4.12
CA ASN A 365 9.41 -11.66 2.71
C ASN A 365 8.22 -10.74 2.43
N SER A 366 8.49 -9.60 1.79
CA SER A 366 7.47 -8.62 1.43
C SER A 366 6.42 -9.18 0.46
N LEU A 367 6.78 -10.17 -0.38
CA LEU A 367 5.85 -10.90 -1.25
C LEU A 367 4.82 -11.69 -0.44
N ASP A 368 5.26 -12.43 0.59
CA ASP A 368 4.37 -13.22 1.46
C ASP A 368 3.39 -12.34 2.21
N ALA A 369 3.90 -11.24 2.79
CA ALA A 369 3.09 -10.25 3.47
C ALA A 369 2.11 -9.55 2.51
N SER A 370 2.56 -9.20 1.30
CA SER A 370 1.72 -8.61 0.25
C SER A 370 0.59 -9.57 -0.15
N LEU A 371 0.91 -10.84 -0.36
CA LEU A 371 -0.06 -11.87 -0.70
C LEU A 371 -1.09 -12.02 0.43
N ALA A 372 -0.64 -12.09 1.68
CA ALA A 372 -1.50 -12.25 2.84
C ALA A 372 -2.52 -11.12 2.98
N VAL A 373 -2.08 -9.87 2.89
CA VAL A 373 -2.97 -8.69 2.96
C VAL A 373 -3.92 -8.65 1.77
N ASN A 374 -3.40 -8.82 0.54
CA ASN A 374 -4.21 -8.78 -0.66
C ASN A 374 -5.30 -9.85 -0.66
N CYS A 375 -4.95 -11.08 -0.29
CA CYS A 375 -5.90 -12.19 -0.25
C CYS A 375 -6.88 -12.10 0.92
N SER A 376 -6.50 -11.44 2.03
CA SER A 376 -7.39 -11.18 3.15
C SER A 376 -8.46 -10.13 2.82
N ASP A 377 -8.09 -9.10 2.05
CA ASP A 377 -9.01 -8.00 1.71
C ASP A 377 -9.93 -8.32 0.53
N ASN A 378 -9.55 -9.25 -0.37
CA ASN A 378 -10.18 -9.35 -1.69
C ASN A 378 -10.45 -10.78 -2.15
N PRO A 379 -11.71 -11.10 -2.49
CA PRO A 379 -12.02 -12.34 -3.19
C PRO A 379 -11.65 -12.22 -4.68
N LEU A 380 -10.97 -13.24 -5.21
CA LEU A 380 -10.77 -13.45 -6.65
C LEU A 380 -11.56 -14.67 -7.13
N PRO A 381 -11.78 -14.82 -8.46
CA PRO A 381 -12.46 -15.99 -9.01
C PRO A 381 -11.80 -17.29 -8.58
N ARG A 382 -12.57 -18.20 -7.93
CA ARG A 382 -12.06 -19.48 -7.41
C ARG A 382 -11.95 -20.58 -8.44
N ASN A 383 -12.55 -20.38 -9.64
CA ASN A 383 -12.49 -21.36 -10.72
C ASN A 383 -11.24 -21.13 -11.58
N PRO A 384 -10.22 -22.00 -11.52
CA PRO A 384 -9.01 -21.85 -12.34
C PRO A 384 -9.28 -21.89 -13.84
N ALA A 385 -10.34 -22.59 -14.28
CA ALA A 385 -10.73 -22.65 -15.70
C ALA A 385 -11.22 -21.30 -16.28
N ALA A 386 -11.49 -20.29 -15.44
CA ALA A 386 -11.86 -18.96 -15.90
C ALA A 386 -10.64 -18.11 -16.32
N TYR A 387 -9.45 -18.40 -15.80
CA TYR A 387 -8.28 -17.52 -15.98
C TYR A 387 -7.75 -17.40 -17.41
N PRO A 388 -7.78 -18.42 -18.29
CA PRO A 388 -7.43 -18.22 -19.69
C PRO A 388 -8.27 -17.13 -20.38
N ALA A 389 -9.58 -17.18 -20.23
CA ALA A 389 -10.47 -16.15 -20.80
C ALA A 389 -10.29 -14.77 -20.15
N ILE A 390 -9.95 -14.73 -18.84
CA ILE A 390 -9.63 -13.49 -18.14
C ILE A 390 -8.33 -12.89 -18.71
N ALA A 391 -7.28 -13.69 -18.88
CA ALA A 391 -6.01 -13.25 -19.44
C ALA A 391 -6.17 -12.70 -20.87
N ASP A 392 -6.93 -13.41 -21.72
CA ASP A 392 -7.22 -12.96 -23.09
C ASP A 392 -8.02 -11.65 -23.13
N ARG A 393 -9.01 -11.49 -22.26
CA ARG A 393 -9.78 -10.23 -22.12
C ARG A 393 -8.88 -9.08 -21.69
N PHE A 394 -7.99 -9.31 -20.73
CA PHE A 394 -7.09 -8.28 -20.21
C PHE A 394 -6.08 -7.86 -21.29
N GLU A 395 -5.47 -8.81 -22.00
CA GLU A 395 -4.54 -8.50 -23.09
C GLU A 395 -5.21 -7.77 -24.26
N ALA A 396 -6.43 -8.14 -24.61
CA ALA A 396 -7.16 -7.48 -25.70
C ALA A 396 -7.36 -5.97 -25.43
N ALA A 397 -7.51 -5.58 -24.15
CA ALA A 397 -7.66 -4.18 -23.74
C ALA A 397 -6.33 -3.51 -23.39
N HIS A 398 -5.40 -4.27 -22.80
CA HIS A 398 -4.15 -3.78 -22.22
C HIS A 398 -3.00 -4.67 -22.69
N ARG A 399 -2.46 -4.33 -23.88
CA ARG A 399 -1.59 -5.21 -24.66
C ARG A 399 -0.27 -5.57 -23.96
N THR A 400 0.30 -4.66 -23.17
CA THR A 400 1.58 -4.85 -22.52
C THR A 400 1.44 -5.52 -21.16
N PHE A 401 0.54 -5.00 -20.32
CA PHE A 401 0.45 -5.39 -18.92
C PHE A 401 -0.76 -6.29 -18.58
N GLY A 402 -1.67 -6.48 -19.52
CA GLY A 402 -2.94 -7.17 -19.25
C GLY A 402 -2.76 -8.59 -18.72
N ARG A 403 -1.96 -9.44 -19.38
CA ARG A 403 -1.75 -10.83 -18.93
C ARG A 403 -1.07 -10.93 -17.57
N ALA A 404 -0.06 -10.09 -17.33
CA ALA A 404 0.63 -10.04 -16.04
C ALA A 404 -0.33 -9.68 -14.91
N GLU A 405 -1.14 -8.63 -15.07
CA GLU A 405 -2.11 -8.23 -14.06
C GLU A 405 -3.24 -9.25 -13.86
N ALA A 406 -3.67 -9.93 -14.91
CA ALA A 406 -4.75 -10.93 -14.83
C ALA A 406 -4.41 -12.09 -13.89
N LEU A 407 -3.14 -12.49 -13.81
CA LEU A 407 -2.69 -13.65 -13.04
C LEU A 407 -1.89 -13.30 -11.78
N SER A 408 -1.50 -12.03 -11.57
CA SER A 408 -0.58 -11.62 -10.51
C SER A 408 -0.99 -12.06 -9.09
N GLU A 409 -2.29 -12.13 -8.81
CA GLU A 409 -2.83 -12.53 -7.50
C GLU A 409 -3.74 -13.77 -7.58
N ALA A 410 -3.62 -14.59 -8.63
CA ALA A 410 -4.50 -15.74 -8.83
C ALA A 410 -4.48 -16.73 -7.64
N GLY A 411 -3.38 -16.81 -6.89
CA GLY A 411 -3.28 -17.59 -5.66
C GLY A 411 -4.31 -17.22 -4.59
N CYS A 412 -4.79 -15.97 -4.56
CA CYS A 412 -5.85 -15.56 -3.62
C CYS A 412 -7.16 -16.33 -3.78
N ALA A 413 -7.40 -16.93 -4.95
CA ALA A 413 -8.58 -17.79 -5.17
C ALA A 413 -8.65 -18.95 -4.18
N ASN A 414 -7.49 -19.41 -3.67
CA ASN A 414 -7.34 -20.51 -2.73
C ASN A 414 -7.16 -20.06 -1.27
N TRP A 415 -7.13 -18.75 -0.99
CA TRP A 415 -7.01 -18.20 0.35
C TRP A 415 -8.22 -18.55 1.24
N PRO A 416 -8.06 -18.70 2.57
CA PRO A 416 -9.18 -18.84 3.50
C PRO A 416 -10.15 -17.66 3.36
N ARG A 417 -11.43 -17.91 3.64
CA ARG A 417 -12.40 -16.82 3.69
C ARG A 417 -12.17 -16.00 4.95
N ILE A 418 -11.90 -14.72 4.76
CA ILE A 418 -11.77 -13.75 5.85
C ILE A 418 -13.08 -13.01 5.99
N THR A 419 -13.61 -12.93 7.22
CA THR A 419 -14.86 -12.23 7.53
C THR A 419 -14.63 -10.79 7.95
N GLU A 420 -13.48 -10.49 8.55
CA GLU A 420 -13.10 -9.16 8.99
C GLU A 420 -12.53 -8.34 7.82
N ARG A 421 -13.42 -7.81 6.98
CA ARG A 421 -13.10 -6.91 5.86
C ARG A 421 -14.00 -5.70 5.91
N TYR A 422 -13.51 -4.55 5.48
CA TYR A 422 -14.34 -3.36 5.34
C TYR A 422 -14.91 -3.27 3.92
N HIS A 423 -16.23 -3.31 3.83
CA HIS A 423 -17.00 -3.24 2.59
C HIS A 423 -17.70 -1.89 2.39
N GLY A 424 -17.25 -0.86 3.12
CA GLY A 424 -17.97 0.41 3.15
C GLY A 424 -19.11 0.42 4.21
N PRO A 425 -19.96 1.41 4.18
CA PRO A 425 -19.92 2.52 3.23
C PRO A 425 -18.68 3.42 3.41
N TRP A 426 -18.13 3.93 2.30
CA TRP A 426 -16.92 4.75 2.32
C TRP A 426 -17.20 6.25 2.57
N ASN A 427 -18.43 6.64 2.85
CA ASN A 427 -18.93 8.01 2.88
C ASN A 427 -19.08 8.62 4.30
N LYS A 428 -18.36 8.10 5.29
CA LYS A 428 -18.43 8.68 6.65
C LYS A 428 -17.82 10.08 6.65
N ARG A 429 -18.58 11.05 7.20
CA ARG A 429 -18.10 12.42 7.32
C ARG A 429 -17.08 12.53 8.43
N THR A 430 -15.85 12.80 8.05
CA THR A 430 -14.71 12.97 8.97
C THR A 430 -14.73 14.34 9.67
N ALA A 431 -14.07 14.42 10.83
CA ALA A 431 -13.94 15.68 11.59
C ALA A 431 -13.23 16.77 10.80
N ASN A 432 -12.21 16.39 10.01
CA ASN A 432 -11.47 17.26 9.09
C ASN A 432 -11.44 16.65 7.70
N THR A 433 -11.23 17.48 6.67
CA THR A 433 -11.16 17.04 5.27
C THR A 433 -9.94 16.14 5.04
N VAL A 434 -10.11 15.02 4.36
CA VAL A 434 -9.03 14.14 3.90
C VAL A 434 -8.42 14.75 2.62
N LEU A 435 -7.10 14.91 2.58
CA LEU A 435 -6.38 15.40 1.40
C LEU A 435 -5.93 14.23 0.53
N LEU A 436 -6.39 14.20 -0.71
CA LEU A 436 -5.99 13.23 -1.72
C LEU A 436 -5.01 13.87 -2.69
N LEU A 437 -3.95 13.16 -3.03
CA LEU A 437 -2.93 13.57 -3.99
C LEU A 437 -2.77 12.48 -5.05
N ASN A 438 -2.69 12.83 -6.34
CA ASN A 438 -2.45 11.83 -7.40
C ASN A 438 -1.84 12.44 -8.64
N PRO A 439 -0.81 11.80 -9.23
CA PRO A 439 -0.32 12.13 -10.57
C PRO A 439 -1.30 11.70 -11.65
N THR A 440 -1.29 12.41 -12.78
CA THR A 440 -2.15 12.07 -13.93
C THR A 440 -1.69 10.82 -14.69
N PHE A 441 -0.39 10.52 -14.66
CA PHE A 441 0.23 9.34 -15.27
C PHE A 441 0.76 8.36 -14.22
N ASP A 442 -0.03 8.11 -13.16
CA ASP A 442 0.30 7.08 -12.17
C ASP A 442 0.00 5.69 -12.73
N PRO A 443 1.00 4.79 -12.83
CA PRO A 443 0.80 3.46 -13.40
C PRO A 443 0.00 2.52 -12.48
N ALA A 444 0.26 2.56 -11.18
CA ALA A 444 -0.25 1.58 -10.22
C ALA A 444 -1.58 1.98 -9.59
N THR A 445 -1.74 3.29 -9.33
CA THR A 445 -2.94 3.90 -8.76
C THR A 445 -3.44 5.00 -9.70
N ARG A 446 -3.98 4.55 -10.84
CA ARG A 446 -4.36 5.44 -11.95
C ARG A 446 -5.28 6.57 -11.49
N TYR A 447 -5.14 7.71 -12.13
CA TYR A 447 -5.75 8.97 -11.71
C TYR A 447 -7.28 8.90 -11.49
N ASP A 448 -8.00 8.11 -12.27
CA ASP A 448 -9.45 7.96 -12.08
C ASP A 448 -9.85 7.22 -10.81
N PHE A 449 -8.96 6.41 -10.20
CA PHE A 449 -9.17 5.87 -8.86
C PHE A 449 -9.24 6.99 -7.82
N ALA A 450 -8.34 7.99 -7.90
CA ALA A 450 -8.40 9.17 -7.04
C ALA A 450 -9.67 10.00 -7.25
N LEU A 451 -10.14 10.11 -8.49
CA LEU A 451 -11.43 10.76 -8.79
C LEU A 451 -12.60 10.01 -8.16
N ARG A 452 -12.57 8.65 -8.17
CA ARG A 452 -13.60 7.84 -7.52
C ARG A 452 -13.51 7.95 -6.01
N MET A 453 -12.34 7.77 -5.40
CA MET A 453 -12.14 7.95 -3.96
C MET A 453 -12.60 9.33 -3.47
N ASN A 454 -12.33 10.41 -4.24
CA ASN A 454 -12.78 11.75 -3.89
C ASN A 454 -14.31 11.92 -3.89
N ARG A 455 -15.02 11.14 -4.71
CA ARG A 455 -16.51 11.11 -4.70
C ARG A 455 -17.06 10.22 -3.60
N GLU A 456 -16.39 9.13 -3.29
CA GLU A 456 -16.82 8.13 -2.30
C GLU A 456 -16.64 8.61 -0.87
N LEU A 457 -15.49 9.21 -0.55
CA LEU A 457 -15.23 9.71 0.80
C LEU A 457 -16.14 10.90 1.13
N GLY A 458 -16.78 10.85 2.31
CA GLY A 458 -17.77 11.84 2.74
C GLY A 458 -17.23 13.25 3.00
N ASN A 459 -15.90 13.44 3.09
CA ASN A 459 -15.24 14.71 3.28
C ASN A 459 -13.79 14.63 2.76
N ALA A 460 -13.59 14.75 1.46
CA ALA A 460 -12.28 14.69 0.81
C ALA A 460 -12.02 15.87 -0.13
N ARG A 461 -10.76 16.11 -0.44
CA ARG A 461 -10.30 17.09 -1.41
C ARG A 461 -9.14 16.51 -2.21
N LEU A 462 -9.30 16.45 -3.54
CA LEU A 462 -8.24 16.02 -4.46
C LEU A 462 -7.43 17.23 -4.93
N LEU A 463 -6.10 17.11 -4.83
CA LEU A 463 -5.11 17.91 -5.52
C LEU A 463 -4.48 17.03 -6.61
N THR A 464 -4.47 17.50 -7.83
CA THR A 464 -3.92 16.78 -8.99
C THR A 464 -2.48 17.23 -9.24
N LEU A 465 -1.58 16.28 -9.45
CA LEU A 465 -0.26 16.54 -10.05
C LEU A 465 -0.33 16.21 -11.54
N ASP A 466 -0.14 17.24 -12.39
CA ASP A 466 0.07 17.01 -13.83
C ASP A 466 1.49 16.51 -14.04
N GLY A 467 1.64 15.19 -14.13
CA GLY A 467 2.97 14.58 -14.16
C GLY A 467 2.94 13.06 -14.13
N PHE A 468 4.12 12.48 -14.04
CA PHE A 468 4.44 11.06 -14.17
C PHE A 468 4.88 10.45 -12.84
N GLY A 469 4.83 9.12 -12.80
CA GLY A 469 5.34 8.31 -11.71
C GLY A 469 4.27 7.92 -10.69
N HIS A 470 4.64 7.01 -9.82
CA HIS A 470 3.76 6.55 -8.73
C HIS A 470 3.93 7.46 -7.51
N THR A 471 2.81 8.01 -7.01
CA THR A 471 2.75 9.05 -5.98
C THR A 471 3.28 10.42 -6.42
N THR A 472 3.01 11.47 -5.63
CA THR A 472 3.35 12.85 -6.02
C THR A 472 4.79 13.18 -5.65
N ARG A 473 5.68 13.18 -6.64
CA ARG A 473 7.10 13.52 -6.50
C ARG A 473 7.47 14.71 -7.39
N TYR A 474 8.62 15.31 -7.12
CA TYR A 474 9.23 16.37 -7.93
C TYR A 474 8.33 17.59 -8.13
N SER A 475 7.59 18.00 -7.07
CA SER A 475 6.71 19.18 -7.12
C SER A 475 6.74 19.95 -5.80
N GLN A 476 7.32 21.14 -5.85
CA GLN A 476 7.34 22.06 -4.71
C GLN A 476 5.91 22.52 -4.38
N CYS A 477 5.07 22.72 -5.40
CA CYS A 477 3.67 23.06 -5.21
C CYS A 477 2.92 22.03 -4.35
N VAL A 478 3.12 20.72 -4.60
CA VAL A 478 2.53 19.64 -3.78
C VAL A 478 3.10 19.67 -2.37
N THR A 479 4.43 19.84 -2.24
CA THR A 479 5.12 19.90 -0.95
C THR A 479 4.60 21.06 -0.08
N ASP A 480 4.35 22.21 -0.68
CA ASP A 480 3.80 23.37 0.01
C ASP A 480 2.37 23.13 0.51
N TRP A 481 1.51 22.49 -0.30
CA TRP A 481 0.16 22.14 0.13
C TRP A 481 0.14 21.07 1.20
N LYS A 482 0.99 20.02 1.11
CA LYS A 482 1.18 19.04 2.18
C LYS A 482 1.57 19.73 3.49
N SER A 483 2.50 20.66 3.43
CA SER A 483 2.98 21.40 4.61
C SER A 483 1.90 22.27 5.24
N ARG A 484 1.19 23.08 4.45
CA ARG A 484 0.07 23.91 4.93
C ARG A 484 -1.03 23.07 5.57
N TYR A 485 -1.38 21.96 4.93
CA TYR A 485 -2.42 21.08 5.46
C TYR A 485 -1.99 20.42 6.78
N LEU A 486 -0.77 19.90 6.89
CA LEU A 486 -0.27 19.27 8.11
C LEU A 486 -0.10 20.27 9.24
N LEU A 487 0.39 21.47 8.98
CA LEU A 487 0.66 22.48 10.02
C LEU A 487 -0.62 23.20 10.45
N ASN A 488 -1.44 23.63 9.52
CA ASN A 488 -2.55 24.58 9.76
C ASN A 488 -3.94 23.96 9.51
N GLY A 489 -4.03 22.84 8.80
CA GLY A 489 -5.29 22.29 8.32
C GLY A 489 -5.81 22.96 7.04
N ASP A 490 -4.97 23.75 6.36
CA ASP A 490 -5.35 24.45 5.13
C ASP A 490 -5.60 23.46 3.98
N VAL A 491 -6.79 23.44 3.43
CA VAL A 491 -7.18 22.57 2.33
C VAL A 491 -7.09 23.34 1.00
N PRO A 492 -6.47 22.77 -0.05
CA PRO A 492 -6.41 23.44 -1.35
C PRO A 492 -7.81 23.69 -1.91
N PRO A 493 -8.03 24.78 -2.70
CA PRO A 493 -9.27 24.98 -3.43
C PRO A 493 -9.65 23.76 -4.28
N ALA A 494 -10.94 23.57 -4.56
CA ALA A 494 -11.37 22.51 -5.45
C ALA A 494 -10.79 22.70 -6.86
N GLY A 495 -10.28 21.60 -7.45
CA GLY A 495 -9.67 21.66 -8.78
C GLY A 495 -8.22 22.18 -8.80
N THR A 496 -7.57 22.32 -7.64
CA THR A 496 -6.13 22.68 -7.59
C THR A 496 -5.30 21.67 -8.36
N ARG A 497 -4.44 22.16 -9.24
CA ARG A 497 -3.47 21.39 -10.00
C ARG A 497 -2.07 21.94 -9.76
N CYS A 498 -1.12 21.04 -9.62
CA CYS A 498 0.31 21.30 -9.57
C CYS A 498 0.98 20.64 -10.77
N THR A 499 2.20 21.06 -11.10
CA THR A 499 3.06 20.42 -12.12
C THR A 499 4.33 19.91 -11.47
N GLN A 500 5.02 18.99 -12.14
CA GLN A 500 6.39 18.64 -11.76
C GLN A 500 7.35 19.79 -12.10
N ASP A 501 8.39 19.96 -11.28
CA ASP A 501 9.35 21.08 -11.39
C ASP A 501 10.40 20.84 -12.49
N THR A 502 10.56 19.58 -12.91
CA THR A 502 11.47 19.17 -13.97
C THR A 502 10.74 18.35 -15.03
N PRO A 503 11.09 18.49 -16.32
CA PRO A 503 10.51 17.64 -17.36
C PRO A 503 11.05 16.21 -17.29
N PRO A 504 10.34 15.21 -17.87
CA PRO A 504 10.76 13.80 -17.87
C PRO A 504 12.06 13.54 -18.64
N PHE A 505 12.41 14.40 -19.59
CA PHE A 505 13.66 14.36 -20.34
C PHE A 505 14.30 15.75 -20.26
N PRO A 506 15.13 16.00 -19.24
CA PRO A 506 15.87 17.27 -19.18
C PRO A 506 16.90 17.32 -20.30
N GLY A 507 16.91 18.44 -21.03
CA GLY A 507 17.85 18.69 -22.15
C GLY A 507 19.25 19.07 -21.68
#